data_0fffba9a4d23a23189270cfa41c6becb
#
_entry.id   0fffba9a4d23a23189270cfa41c6becb
#
_cell.length_a   1.000
_cell.length_b   1.000
_cell.length_c   1.000
_cell.angle_alpha   90.00
_cell.angle_beta   90.00
_cell.angle_gamma   90.00
#
_symmetry.space_group_name_H-M   'P 1'
#
loop_
_entity.id
_entity.type
_entity.pdbx_description
1 polymer ?
#
loop_
_entity_poly.entity_id
_entity_poly.type
_entity_poly.pdbx_seq_one_letter_code
_entity_poly.pdbx_strand_id
1 'polypeptide(L)' 'VSDFRRQGEYLLVRLRTSDGADMHDLENRYHVSTAPYEQVFRMLEKHGLAAHEGTRWYLTEQGFLVSNSIINTVVEAGE' A
#
# COMPACT_ATOMS: atom_id res chain seq x y z
N VAL A 1 -4.36 9.92 -16.48
CA VAL A 1 -3.47 10.65 -15.59
C VAL A 1 -4.02 10.67 -14.18
N SER A 2 -5.24 11.12 -14.08
CA SER A 2 -5.86 11.32 -12.79
C SER A 2 -6.06 10.03 -11.99
N ASP A 3 -6.46 8.95 -12.65
CA ASP A 3 -6.77 7.71 -11.94
C ASP A 3 -5.54 7.14 -11.25
N PHE A 4 -4.41 7.19 -11.92
CA PHE A 4 -3.16 6.71 -11.37
C PHE A 4 -2.76 7.52 -10.13
N ARG A 5 -2.89 8.83 -10.21
CA ARG A 5 -2.58 9.70 -9.07
C ARG A 5 -3.53 9.47 -7.90
N ARG A 6 -4.82 9.24 -8.19
CA ARG A 6 -5.80 9.01 -7.14
C ARG A 6 -5.50 7.76 -6.34
N GLN A 7 -5.12 6.68 -7.01
CA GLN A 7 -4.79 5.46 -6.29
C GLN A 7 -3.50 5.62 -5.49
N GLY A 8 -2.53 6.38 -6.00
CA GLY A 8 -1.33 6.70 -5.27
C GLY A 8 -1.63 7.53 -4.02
N GLU A 9 -2.50 8.51 -4.15
CA GLU A 9 -2.92 9.34 -3.02
C GLU A 9 -3.67 8.50 -1.97
N TYR A 10 -4.54 7.60 -2.42
CA TYR A 10 -5.27 6.70 -1.54
C TYR A 10 -4.28 5.89 -0.70
N LEU A 11 -3.30 5.26 -1.35
CA LEU A 11 -2.30 4.46 -0.68
C LEU A 11 -1.47 5.29 0.30
N LEU A 12 -1.08 6.50 -0.12
CA LEU A 12 -0.28 7.39 0.71
C LEU A 12 -1.02 7.75 2.00
N VAL A 13 -2.29 8.10 1.89
CA VAL A 13 -3.10 8.48 3.04
C VAL A 13 -3.36 7.28 3.94
N ARG A 14 -3.75 6.17 3.34
CA ARG A 14 -4.15 4.98 4.12
C ARG A 14 -2.97 4.33 4.83
N LEU A 15 -1.83 4.26 4.16
CA LEU A 15 -0.65 3.64 4.76
C LEU A 15 -0.07 4.46 5.91
N ARG A 16 -0.39 5.74 5.97
CA ARG A 16 0.04 6.59 7.08
C ARG A 16 -0.86 6.48 8.30
N THR A 17 -2.00 5.82 8.15
CA THR A 17 -2.94 5.61 9.26
C THR A 17 -2.81 4.18 9.77
N SER A 18 -3.30 3.95 10.98
CA SER A 18 -3.33 2.61 11.55
C SER A 18 -4.33 1.69 10.85
N ASP A 19 -5.25 2.25 10.07
CA ASP A 19 -6.23 1.46 9.33
C ASP A 19 -5.61 0.73 8.15
N GLY A 20 -4.56 1.31 7.56
CA GLY A 20 -3.90 0.69 6.41
C GLY A 20 -4.68 0.83 5.11
N ALA A 21 -4.22 0.14 4.07
CA ALA A 21 -4.84 0.15 2.75
C ALA A 21 -5.47 -1.20 2.46
N ASP A 22 -6.75 -1.20 2.12
CA ASP A 22 -7.48 -2.41 1.75
C ASP A 22 -7.38 -2.60 0.24
N MET A 23 -6.74 -3.69 -0.16
CA MET A 23 -6.53 -3.97 -1.59
C MET A 23 -7.86 -4.25 -2.30
N HIS A 24 -8.80 -4.89 -1.61
CA HIS A 24 -10.12 -5.14 -2.18
C HIS A 24 -10.87 -3.83 -2.45
N ASP A 25 -10.80 -2.89 -1.52
CA ASP A 25 -11.42 -1.58 -1.68
C ASP A 25 -10.74 -0.79 -2.81
N LEU A 26 -9.42 -0.86 -2.88
CA LEU A 26 -8.66 -0.20 -3.94
C LEU A 26 -9.07 -0.72 -5.31
N GLU A 27 -9.17 -2.03 -5.46
CA GLU A 27 -9.58 -2.64 -6.72
C GLU A 27 -10.99 -2.22 -7.11
N ASN A 28 -11.92 -2.25 -6.17
CA ASN A 28 -13.31 -1.87 -6.44
C ASN A 28 -13.46 -0.39 -6.74
N ARG A 29 -12.71 0.44 -6.04
CA ARG A 29 -12.85 1.89 -6.14
C ARG A 29 -12.21 2.44 -7.42
N TYR A 30 -11.07 1.90 -7.80
CA TYR A 30 -10.30 2.42 -8.93
C TYR A 30 -10.20 1.46 -10.09
N HIS A 31 -10.75 0.25 -9.97
CA HIS A 31 -10.75 -0.77 -11.02
C HIS A 31 -9.34 -1.07 -11.54
N VAL A 32 -8.40 -1.22 -10.62
CA VAL A 32 -6.99 -1.48 -10.96
C VAL A 32 -6.55 -2.81 -10.38
N SER A 33 -5.51 -3.39 -11.00
CA SER A 33 -4.90 -4.61 -10.47
C SER A 33 -4.08 -4.28 -9.23
N THR A 34 -4.27 -5.06 -8.17
CA THR A 34 -3.52 -4.87 -6.93
C THR A 34 -2.28 -5.74 -6.85
N ALA A 35 -2.05 -6.58 -7.85
CA ALA A 35 -0.93 -7.52 -7.84
C ALA A 35 0.43 -6.86 -7.61
N PRO A 36 0.78 -5.76 -8.31
CA PRO A 36 2.07 -5.10 -8.06
C PRO A 36 2.20 -4.62 -6.61
N TYR A 37 1.14 -4.07 -6.07
CA TYR A 37 1.15 -3.57 -4.69
C TYR A 37 1.30 -4.72 -3.70
N GLU A 38 0.59 -5.81 -3.93
CA GLU A 38 0.66 -6.97 -3.05
C GLU A 38 2.06 -7.58 -3.02
N GLN A 39 2.73 -7.62 -4.17
CA GLN A 39 4.10 -8.12 -4.23
C GLN A 39 5.03 -7.30 -3.35
N VAL A 40 4.92 -5.99 -3.42
CA VAL A 40 5.72 -5.10 -2.59
C VAL A 40 5.40 -5.31 -1.11
N PHE A 41 4.12 -5.37 -0.78
CA PHE A 41 3.71 -5.57 0.61
C PHE A 41 4.20 -6.91 1.18
N ARG A 42 4.17 -7.96 0.39
CA ARG A 42 4.69 -9.26 0.84
C ARG A 42 6.18 -9.20 1.12
N MET A 43 6.91 -8.49 0.29
CA MET A 43 8.34 -8.27 0.52
C MET A 43 8.56 -7.51 1.82
N LEU A 44 7.79 -6.45 2.03
CA LEU A 44 7.87 -5.66 3.25
C LEU A 44 7.50 -6.47 4.48
N GLU A 45 6.54 -7.37 4.35
CA GLU A 45 6.15 -8.26 5.45
C GLU A 45 7.30 -9.15 5.87
N LYS A 46 8.06 -9.66 4.91
CA LYS A 46 9.23 -10.49 5.20
C LYS A 46 10.27 -9.74 6.02
N HIS A 47 10.36 -8.44 5.79
CA HIS A 47 11.32 -7.59 6.51
C HIS A 47 10.74 -7.01 7.81
N GLY A 48 9.51 -7.36 8.14
CA GLY A 48 8.87 -6.87 9.35
C GLY A 48 8.40 -5.42 9.27
N LEU A 49 8.30 -4.88 8.06
CA LEU A 49 7.88 -3.49 7.85
C LEU A 49 6.40 -3.35 7.59
N ALA A 50 5.73 -4.41 7.20
CA ALA A 50 4.30 -4.40 6.93
C ALA A 50 3.66 -5.67 7.45
N ALA A 51 2.34 -5.63 7.61
CA ALA A 51 1.55 -6.78 8.00
C ALA A 51 0.20 -6.69 7.31
N HIS A 52 -0.56 -7.77 7.33
CA HIS A 52 -1.87 -7.76 6.71
C HIS A 52 -2.89 -8.48 7.56
N GLU A 53 -4.13 -8.09 7.37
CA GLU A 53 -5.27 -8.75 8.00
C GLU A 53 -6.35 -8.88 6.93
N GLY A 54 -6.57 -10.10 6.44
CA GLY A 54 -7.43 -10.30 5.28
C GLY A 54 -6.82 -9.66 4.04
N THR A 55 -7.55 -8.73 3.43
CA THR A 55 -7.09 -8.00 2.24
C THR A 55 -6.49 -6.64 2.58
N ARG A 56 -6.46 -6.31 3.87
CA ARG A 56 -5.98 -5.00 4.32
C ARG A 56 -4.50 -5.08 4.73
N TRP A 57 -3.69 -4.20 4.15
CA TRP A 57 -2.28 -4.09 4.47
C TRP A 57 -2.02 -2.81 5.27
N TYR A 58 -1.15 -2.91 6.27
CA TYR A 58 -0.77 -1.77 7.09
C TYR A 58 0.70 -1.86 7.45
N LEU A 59 1.28 -0.71 7.80
CA LEU A 59 2.68 -0.66 8.19
C LEU A 59 2.82 -0.99 9.67
N THR A 60 3.88 -1.73 10.00
CA THR A 60 4.25 -1.97 11.38
C THR A 60 4.91 -0.70 11.94
N GLU A 61 5.22 -0.72 13.25
CA GLU A 61 5.92 0.39 13.87
C GLU A 61 7.23 0.69 13.15
N GLN A 62 7.99 -0.33 12.79
CA GLN A 62 9.22 -0.15 12.03
C GLN A 62 8.94 0.41 10.64
N GLY A 63 7.85 -0.03 10.03
CA GLY A 63 7.44 0.48 8.73
C GLY A 63 7.13 1.97 8.75
N PHE A 64 6.52 2.45 9.82
CA PHE A 64 6.21 3.88 9.95
C PHE A 64 7.48 4.73 10.00
N LEU A 65 8.57 4.22 10.54
CA LEU A 65 9.83 4.95 10.60
C LEU A 65 10.42 5.21 9.21
N VAL A 66 10.11 4.34 8.26
CA VAL A 66 10.59 4.47 6.87
C VAL A 66 9.43 4.57 5.90
N SER A 67 8.30 5.11 6.35
CA SER A 67 7.06 5.12 5.59
C SER A 67 7.20 5.85 4.25
N ASN A 68 7.96 6.93 4.19
CA ASN A 68 8.14 7.67 2.93
C ASN A 68 8.76 6.78 1.86
N SER A 69 9.79 6.03 2.20
CA SER A 69 10.43 5.11 1.26
C SER A 69 9.49 3.99 0.85
N ILE A 70 8.74 3.45 1.80
CA ILE A 70 7.79 2.37 1.53
C ILE A 70 6.68 2.86 0.59
N ILE A 71 6.11 4.02 0.88
CA ILE A 71 5.01 4.56 0.09
C ILE A 71 5.48 4.84 -1.34
N ASN A 72 6.67 5.42 -1.50
CA ASN A 72 7.23 5.65 -2.82
C ASN A 72 7.41 4.35 -3.59
N THR A 73 7.93 3.32 -2.94
CA THR A 73 8.12 2.01 -3.55
C THR A 73 6.79 1.42 -4.00
N VAL A 74 5.77 1.49 -3.15
CA VAL A 74 4.45 0.95 -3.46
C VAL A 74 3.82 1.69 -4.62
N VAL A 75 3.87 3.02 -4.61
CA VAL A 75 3.28 3.83 -5.67
C VAL A 75 3.99 3.58 -6.99
N GLU A 76 5.31 3.51 -6.98
CA GLU A 76 6.09 3.23 -8.18
C GLU A 76 5.79 1.84 -8.74
N ALA A 77 5.52 0.87 -7.91
CA ALA A 77 5.17 -0.47 -8.36
C ALA A 77 3.89 -0.48 -9.20
N GLY A 78 2.97 0.44 -8.95
CA GLY A 78 1.74 0.57 -9.70
C GLY A 78 1.91 1.30 -11.03
N GLU A 79 3.07 1.89 -11.26
CA GLU A 79 3.35 2.56 -12.52
C GLU A 79 3.71 1.54 -13.59
#